data_bef25b28e691ca18eda31e8f0d9dc470
#
_entry.id   bef25b28e691ca18eda31e8f0d9dc470
#
_cell.length_a   1.000
_cell.length_b   1.000
_cell.length_c   1.000
_cell.angle_alpha   90.00
_cell.angle_beta   90.00
_cell.angle_gamma   90.00
#
_symmetry.space_group_name_H-M   'P 1'
#
loop_
_entity.id
_entity.type
_entity.pdbx_description
1 polymer ?
#
loop_
_entity_poly.entity_id
_entity_poly.type
_entity_poly.pdbx_seq_one_letter_code
_entity_poly.pdbx_strand_id
1 'polypeptide(L)'
;MKMFKRFAAVLLVGVMALAMLTACGKEAIVRDTEQEKTAITLTQTAAKTMQINLTEDETVTGIAATGLPAAVDMYNAAMKKDQKAYVAAANDMVTTVQGKIAAAGKKGIVICDVVPGELTADIMKVEFEALKKQVQAGAIKIDFIPAKVGAAVTKKGDYTVFVIVVTNE
;
A
#
# COMPACT_ATOMS: atom_id res chain seq x y z
N MET A 1 -1.39 9.19 37.76
CA MET A 1 -0.06 9.10 37.10
C MET A 1 0.11 7.98 36.07
N LYS A 2 -0.81 7.00 35.94
CA LYS A 2 -0.69 5.93 34.91
C LYS A 2 -1.18 6.31 33.50
N MET A 3 -2.05 7.32 33.37
CA MET A 3 -2.54 7.77 32.07
C MET A 3 -1.50 8.58 31.25
N PHE A 4 -0.70 9.41 31.90
CA PHE A 4 0.32 10.21 31.21
C PHE A 4 1.41 9.37 30.55
N LYS A 5 1.76 8.19 31.10
CA LYS A 5 2.75 7.30 30.50
C LYS A 5 2.26 6.63 29.20
N ARG A 6 0.93 6.43 29.05
CA ARG A 6 0.35 5.87 27.83
C ARG A 6 0.25 6.89 26.70
N PHE A 7 -0.04 8.16 27.04
CA PHE A 7 -0.03 9.26 26.06
C PHE A 7 1.37 9.57 25.52
N ALA A 8 2.39 9.53 26.37
CA ALA A 8 3.76 9.74 25.93
C ALA A 8 4.26 8.63 24.98
N ALA A 9 3.86 7.38 25.20
CA ALA A 9 4.24 6.26 24.31
C ALA A 9 3.59 6.37 22.93
N VAL A 10 2.33 6.78 22.84
CA VAL A 10 1.61 6.97 21.57
C VAL A 10 2.19 8.15 20.78
N LEU A 11 2.56 9.23 21.47
CA LEU A 11 3.20 10.40 20.85
C LEU A 11 4.61 10.09 20.35
N LEU A 12 5.36 9.23 21.07
CA LEU A 12 6.71 8.81 20.68
C LEU A 12 6.69 7.92 19.43
N VAL A 13 5.73 7.02 19.32
CA VAL A 13 5.55 6.16 18.14
C VAL A 13 5.15 6.99 16.92
N GLY A 14 4.27 7.99 17.08
CA GLY A 14 3.89 8.90 16.00
C GLY A 14 5.06 9.77 15.51
N VAL A 15 5.91 10.25 16.42
CA VAL A 15 7.08 11.07 16.07
C VAL A 15 8.19 10.23 15.42
N MET A 16 8.40 8.98 15.86
CA MET A 16 9.37 8.09 15.21
C MET A 16 8.94 7.67 13.79
N ALA A 17 7.64 7.47 13.55
CA ALA A 17 7.14 7.20 12.21
C ALA A 17 7.35 8.39 11.25
N LEU A 18 7.19 9.63 11.75
CA LEU A 18 7.51 10.85 11.01
C LEU A 18 9.02 11.05 10.78
N ALA A 19 9.87 10.71 11.75
CA ALA A 19 11.32 10.90 11.64
C ALA A 19 11.98 9.95 10.64
N MET A 20 11.46 8.73 10.44
CA MET A 20 11.99 7.81 9.43
C MET A 20 11.69 8.23 7.99
N LEU A 21 10.68 9.08 7.77
CA LEU A 21 10.29 9.59 6.45
C LEU A 21 11.11 10.81 6.00
N THR A 22 11.85 11.46 6.91
CA THR A 22 12.61 12.69 6.61
C THR A 22 14.09 12.47 6.27
N ALA A 23 14.59 11.23 6.35
CA ALA A 23 16.02 10.94 6.27
C ALA A 23 16.67 11.06 4.88
N CYS A 24 15.95 11.40 3.81
CA CYS A 24 16.49 11.42 2.44
C CYS A 24 16.21 12.67 1.61
N GLY A 25 15.91 13.82 2.19
CA GLY A 25 15.73 15.08 1.43
C GLY A 25 14.55 15.10 0.45
N LYS A 26 13.67 14.08 0.48
CA LYS A 26 12.38 14.07 -0.23
C LYS A 26 11.32 14.69 0.68
N GLU A 27 10.34 15.38 0.11
CA GLU A 27 9.17 15.88 0.86
C GLU A 27 8.59 14.76 1.72
N ALA A 28 8.28 15.09 2.99
CA ALA A 28 7.63 14.14 3.89
C ALA A 28 6.30 13.66 3.27
N ILE A 29 6.17 12.35 3.13
CA ILE A 29 4.93 11.75 2.61
C ILE A 29 3.95 11.68 3.78
N VAL A 30 2.88 12.47 3.68
CA VAL A 30 1.79 12.44 4.66
C VAL A 30 0.80 11.36 4.22
N ARG A 31 0.59 10.38 5.09
CA ARG A 31 -0.39 9.30 4.84
C ARG A 31 -1.81 9.83 5.07
N ASP A 32 -2.73 9.43 4.20
CA ASP A 32 -4.16 9.69 4.31
C ASP A 32 -4.84 8.46 4.94
N THR A 33 -4.96 8.48 6.27
CA THR A 33 -5.48 7.35 7.05
C THR A 33 -6.96 7.07 6.80
N GLU A 34 -7.75 8.05 6.33
CA GLU A 34 -9.15 7.83 5.95
C GLU A 34 -9.23 7.07 4.63
N GLN A 35 -8.41 7.45 3.66
CA GLN A 35 -8.31 6.74 2.40
C GLN A 35 -7.67 5.35 2.56
N GLU A 36 -6.78 5.14 3.53
CA GLU A 36 -6.25 3.81 3.88
C GLU A 36 -7.37 2.86 4.34
N LYS A 37 -8.22 3.32 5.25
CA LYS A 37 -9.40 2.54 5.69
C LYS A 37 -10.36 2.25 4.55
N THR A 38 -10.56 3.23 3.67
CA THR A 38 -11.35 3.07 2.45
C THR A 38 -10.76 2.00 1.55
N ALA A 39 -9.44 2.06 1.27
CA ALA A 39 -8.73 1.07 0.47
C ALA A 39 -8.85 -0.35 1.05
N ILE A 40 -8.65 -0.51 2.37
CA ILE A 40 -8.79 -1.79 3.06
C ILE A 40 -10.23 -2.31 2.94
N THR A 41 -11.23 -1.48 3.23
CA THR A 41 -12.65 -1.88 3.17
C THR A 41 -13.06 -2.30 1.76
N LEU A 42 -12.64 -1.55 0.75
CA LEU A 42 -12.93 -1.87 -0.66
C LEU A 42 -12.24 -3.18 -1.08
N THR A 43 -10.98 -3.38 -0.63
CA THR A 43 -10.24 -4.62 -0.87
C THR A 43 -10.92 -5.82 -0.22
N GLN A 44 -11.34 -5.70 1.03
CA GLN A 44 -12.09 -6.74 1.73
C GLN A 44 -13.42 -7.05 1.03
N THR A 45 -14.12 -6.03 0.55
CA THR A 45 -15.38 -6.19 -0.17
C THR A 45 -15.17 -6.93 -1.50
N ALA A 46 -14.15 -6.55 -2.27
CA ALA A 46 -13.81 -7.22 -3.50
C ALA A 46 -13.38 -8.68 -3.25
N ALA A 47 -12.57 -8.93 -2.22
CA ALA A 47 -12.12 -10.28 -1.85
C ALA A 47 -13.30 -11.21 -1.46
N LYS A 48 -14.31 -10.67 -0.76
CA LYS A 48 -15.54 -11.42 -0.39
C LYS A 48 -16.30 -11.92 -1.61
N THR A 49 -16.29 -11.20 -2.73
CA THR A 49 -16.93 -11.68 -3.98
C THR A 49 -16.23 -12.92 -4.54
N MET A 50 -14.98 -13.16 -4.15
CA MET A 50 -14.18 -14.33 -4.50
C MET A 50 -14.14 -15.37 -3.37
N GLN A 51 -15.00 -15.25 -2.35
CA GLN A 51 -15.04 -16.10 -1.16
C GLN A 51 -13.75 -16.06 -0.31
N ILE A 52 -13.00 -14.97 -0.39
CA ILE A 52 -11.79 -14.73 0.39
C ILE A 52 -12.13 -13.76 1.54
N ASN A 53 -11.85 -14.18 2.78
CA ASN A 53 -11.97 -13.33 3.96
C ASN A 53 -10.63 -12.71 4.30
N LEU A 54 -10.53 -11.39 4.16
CA LEU A 54 -9.36 -10.63 4.56
C LEU A 54 -9.63 -9.90 5.88
N THR A 55 -8.68 -9.93 6.79
CA THR A 55 -8.68 -9.11 8.01
C THR A 55 -7.61 -8.04 7.93
N GLU A 56 -7.94 -6.84 8.40
CA GLU A 56 -6.97 -5.75 8.51
C GLU A 56 -5.83 -6.13 9.46
N ASP A 57 -4.60 -5.74 9.10
CA ASP A 57 -3.41 -6.01 9.89
C ASP A 57 -2.45 -4.81 9.85
N GLU A 58 -2.13 -4.26 11.02
CA GLU A 58 -1.28 -3.08 11.14
C GLU A 58 0.17 -3.34 10.66
N THR A 59 0.68 -4.56 10.85
CA THR A 59 2.00 -4.95 10.34
C THR A 59 2.01 -4.91 8.82
N VAL A 60 0.95 -5.43 8.19
CA VAL A 60 0.79 -5.41 6.73
C VAL A 60 0.61 -3.99 6.22
N THR A 61 -0.11 -3.13 6.96
CA THR A 61 -0.20 -1.69 6.67
C THR A 61 1.18 -1.01 6.76
N GLY A 62 1.97 -1.35 7.77
CA GLY A 62 3.36 -0.89 7.89
C GLY A 62 4.23 -1.33 6.70
N ILE A 63 4.06 -2.56 6.22
CA ILE A 63 4.74 -3.07 5.02
C ILE A 63 4.31 -2.26 3.78
N ALA A 64 3.00 -2.04 3.57
CA ALA A 64 2.48 -1.23 2.47
C ALA A 64 3.07 0.19 2.47
N ALA A 65 3.21 0.81 3.64
CA ALA A 65 3.77 2.14 3.80
C ALA A 65 5.22 2.25 3.30
N THR A 66 5.99 1.17 3.34
CA THR A 66 7.38 1.17 2.81
C THR A 66 7.44 1.35 1.29
N GLY A 67 6.36 1.05 0.58
CA GLY A 67 6.25 1.23 -0.87
C GLY A 67 5.86 2.64 -1.31
N LEU A 68 5.29 3.47 -0.40
CA LEU A 68 4.79 4.80 -0.76
C LEU A 68 5.83 5.74 -1.38
N PRO A 69 7.11 5.79 -0.94
CA PRO A 69 8.09 6.66 -1.57
C PRO A 69 8.28 6.36 -3.06
N ALA A 70 8.41 5.09 -3.41
CA ALA A 70 8.55 4.68 -4.81
C ALA A 70 7.23 4.85 -5.59
N ALA A 71 6.07 4.64 -4.96
CA ALA A 71 4.78 4.92 -5.57
C ALA A 71 4.58 6.42 -5.87
N VAL A 72 5.08 7.31 -5.01
CA VAL A 72 5.12 8.76 -5.30
C VAL A 72 6.09 9.08 -6.43
N ASP A 73 7.22 8.39 -6.54
CA ASP A 73 8.13 8.53 -7.67
C ASP A 73 7.46 8.06 -8.98
N MET A 74 6.61 7.01 -8.96
CA MET A 74 5.76 6.63 -10.10
C MET A 74 4.84 7.78 -10.53
N TYR A 75 4.14 8.40 -9.57
CA TYR A 75 3.32 9.58 -9.84
C TYR A 75 4.12 10.70 -10.50
N ASN A 76 5.28 11.04 -9.93
CA ASN A 76 6.14 12.11 -10.46
C ASN A 76 6.61 11.82 -11.89
N ALA A 77 6.96 10.56 -12.17
CA ALA A 77 7.36 10.11 -13.49
C ALA A 77 6.19 10.16 -14.50
N ALA A 78 4.99 9.73 -14.09
CA ALA A 78 3.78 9.80 -14.90
C ALA A 78 3.43 11.26 -15.28
N MET A 79 3.51 12.19 -14.34
CA MET A 79 3.28 13.62 -14.59
C MET A 79 4.29 14.22 -15.59
N LYS A 80 5.53 13.72 -15.59
CA LYS A 80 6.58 14.11 -16.52
C LYS A 80 6.55 13.33 -17.85
N LYS A 81 5.62 12.36 -17.98
CA LYS A 81 5.55 11.42 -19.12
C LYS A 81 6.86 10.63 -19.33
N ASP A 82 7.60 10.39 -18.25
CA ASP A 82 8.85 9.63 -18.26
C ASP A 82 8.57 8.15 -18.00
N GLN A 83 8.35 7.41 -19.09
CA GLN A 83 8.06 5.98 -19.04
C GLN A 83 9.19 5.17 -18.38
N LYS A 84 10.44 5.54 -18.61
CA LYS A 84 11.60 4.83 -18.05
C LYS A 84 11.66 5.00 -16.54
N ALA A 85 11.50 6.23 -16.06
CA ALA A 85 11.47 6.52 -14.62
C ALA A 85 10.26 5.86 -13.95
N TYR A 86 9.08 5.82 -14.61
CA TYR A 86 7.90 5.15 -14.11
C TYR A 86 8.16 3.65 -13.87
N VAL A 87 8.69 2.94 -14.88
CA VAL A 87 8.99 1.51 -14.76
C VAL A 87 10.05 1.24 -13.68
N ALA A 88 11.08 2.09 -13.59
CA ALA A 88 12.09 1.96 -12.54
C ALA A 88 11.49 2.11 -11.13
N ALA A 89 10.64 3.12 -10.93
CA ALA A 89 9.96 3.34 -9.66
C ALA A 89 8.98 2.21 -9.30
N ALA A 90 8.25 1.66 -10.28
CA ALA A 90 7.37 0.52 -10.09
C ALA A 90 8.15 -0.72 -9.64
N ASN A 91 9.28 -1.02 -10.27
CA ASN A 91 10.15 -2.13 -9.89
C ASN A 91 10.74 -1.95 -8.49
N ASP A 92 11.18 -0.74 -8.14
CA ASP A 92 11.69 -0.42 -6.80
C ASP A 92 10.61 -0.62 -5.73
N MET A 93 9.39 -0.14 -5.99
CA MET A 93 8.25 -0.31 -5.11
C MET A 93 7.96 -1.81 -4.86
N VAL A 94 7.82 -2.60 -5.93
CA VAL A 94 7.56 -4.05 -5.80
C VAL A 94 8.68 -4.74 -5.04
N THR A 95 9.94 -4.47 -5.38
CA THR A 95 11.11 -5.09 -4.75
C THR A 95 11.18 -4.75 -3.25
N THR A 96 10.96 -3.48 -2.91
CA THR A 96 10.97 -3.01 -1.52
C THR A 96 9.89 -3.69 -0.70
N VAL A 97 8.65 -3.68 -1.18
CA VAL A 97 7.51 -4.25 -0.45
C VAL A 97 7.62 -5.77 -0.36
N GLN A 98 7.98 -6.45 -1.45
CA GLN A 98 8.19 -7.92 -1.43
C GLN A 98 9.32 -8.33 -0.49
N GLY A 99 10.41 -7.55 -0.43
CA GLY A 99 11.48 -7.78 0.54
C GLY A 99 11.00 -7.67 1.99
N LYS A 100 10.09 -6.72 2.30
CA LYS A 100 9.49 -6.58 3.63
C LYS A 100 8.50 -7.70 3.95
N ILE A 101 7.69 -8.14 2.98
CA ILE A 101 6.80 -9.30 3.12
C ILE A 101 7.62 -10.54 3.46
N ALA A 102 8.70 -10.81 2.71
CA ALA A 102 9.58 -11.94 2.94
C ALA A 102 10.31 -11.86 4.29
N ALA A 103 10.79 -10.67 4.69
CA ALA A 103 11.44 -10.45 5.99
C ALA A 103 10.47 -10.68 7.17
N ALA A 104 9.17 -10.49 6.97
CA ALA A 104 8.12 -10.82 7.93
C ALA A 104 7.76 -12.33 7.94
N GLY A 105 8.43 -13.16 7.13
CA GLY A 105 8.14 -14.59 7.00
C GLY A 105 6.82 -14.89 6.29
N LYS A 106 6.29 -13.91 5.54
CA LYS A 106 4.99 -13.99 4.86
C LYS A 106 5.15 -14.16 3.35
N LYS A 107 4.08 -14.64 2.72
CA LYS A 107 3.86 -14.57 1.28
C LYS A 107 2.79 -13.53 1.00
N GLY A 108 2.90 -12.80 -0.10
CA GLY A 108 1.93 -11.76 -0.39
C GLY A 108 2.00 -11.22 -1.81
N ILE A 109 0.98 -10.44 -2.15
CA ILE A 109 0.90 -9.66 -3.37
C ILE A 109 0.80 -8.17 -3.04
N VAL A 110 1.24 -7.36 -3.98
CA VAL A 110 1.20 -5.90 -3.91
C VAL A 110 0.33 -5.38 -5.05
N ILE A 111 -0.58 -4.48 -4.73
CA ILE A 111 -1.39 -3.72 -5.69
C ILE A 111 -1.02 -2.25 -5.47
N CYS A 112 -0.62 -1.56 -6.52
CA CYS A 112 -0.23 -0.16 -6.45
C CYS A 112 -0.68 0.55 -7.72
N ASP A 113 -1.22 1.74 -7.55
CA ASP A 113 -1.54 2.62 -8.67
C ASP A 113 -1.62 4.09 -8.25
N VAL A 114 -1.77 4.95 -9.26
CA VAL A 114 -1.98 6.39 -9.16
C VAL A 114 -3.28 6.72 -9.89
N VAL A 115 -4.29 7.11 -9.15
CA VAL A 115 -5.63 7.35 -9.68
C VAL A 115 -6.08 8.79 -9.47
N PRO A 116 -6.86 9.38 -10.39
CA PRO A 116 -7.43 10.69 -10.17
C PRO A 116 -8.54 10.65 -9.12
N GLY A 117 -8.60 11.67 -8.28
CA GLY A 117 -9.61 11.79 -7.21
C GLY A 117 -9.37 10.85 -6.04
N GLU A 118 -10.45 10.43 -5.40
CA GLU A 118 -10.44 9.52 -4.26
C GLU A 118 -10.62 8.06 -4.69
N LEU A 119 -10.20 7.15 -3.84
CA LEU A 119 -10.45 5.72 -4.07
C LEU A 119 -11.94 5.42 -3.99
N THR A 120 -12.44 4.74 -5.02
CA THR A 120 -13.84 4.34 -5.14
C THR A 120 -13.96 2.83 -5.40
N ALA A 121 -15.16 2.29 -5.21
CA ALA A 121 -15.44 0.89 -5.51
C ALA A 121 -15.18 0.55 -7.00
N ASP A 122 -15.50 1.47 -7.91
CA ASP A 122 -15.28 1.25 -9.34
C ASP A 122 -13.78 1.20 -9.70
N ILE A 123 -12.96 2.07 -9.11
CA ILE A 123 -11.51 2.04 -9.27
C ILE A 123 -10.97 0.69 -8.76
N MET A 124 -11.33 0.31 -7.54
CA MET A 124 -10.86 -0.96 -6.96
C MET A 124 -11.33 -2.18 -7.75
N LYS A 125 -12.52 -2.14 -8.34
CA LYS A 125 -12.99 -3.20 -9.23
C LYS A 125 -12.11 -3.33 -10.48
N VAL A 126 -11.69 -2.22 -11.08
CA VAL A 126 -10.75 -2.24 -12.23
C VAL A 126 -9.42 -2.85 -11.83
N GLU A 127 -8.86 -2.47 -10.68
CA GLU A 127 -7.60 -3.01 -10.15
C GLU A 127 -7.68 -4.53 -9.93
N PHE A 128 -8.76 -4.99 -9.30
CA PHE A 128 -8.96 -6.43 -9.06
C PHE A 128 -9.17 -7.23 -10.36
N GLU A 129 -9.87 -6.69 -11.34
CA GLU A 129 -10.01 -7.33 -12.65
C GLU A 129 -8.67 -7.38 -13.40
N ALA A 130 -7.84 -6.34 -13.28
CA ALA A 130 -6.48 -6.35 -13.83
C ALA A 130 -5.61 -7.42 -13.15
N LEU A 131 -5.63 -7.49 -11.82
CA LEU A 131 -4.93 -8.52 -11.05
C LEU A 131 -5.38 -9.93 -11.46
N LYS A 132 -6.69 -10.15 -11.56
CA LYS A 132 -7.26 -11.44 -11.98
C LYS A 132 -6.77 -11.86 -13.37
N LYS A 133 -6.72 -10.93 -14.32
CA LYS A 133 -6.15 -11.21 -15.66
C LYS A 133 -4.68 -11.60 -15.59
N GLN A 134 -3.87 -10.93 -14.76
CA GLN A 134 -2.45 -11.24 -14.58
C GLN A 134 -2.24 -12.64 -13.94
N VAL A 135 -3.08 -13.00 -12.97
CA VAL A 135 -3.07 -14.33 -12.36
C VAL A 135 -3.46 -15.40 -13.39
N GLN A 136 -4.52 -15.16 -14.17
CA GLN A 136 -4.96 -16.08 -15.23
C GLN A 136 -3.93 -16.26 -16.35
N ALA A 137 -3.20 -15.19 -16.68
CA ALA A 137 -2.10 -15.21 -17.63
C ALA A 137 -0.81 -15.87 -17.09
N GLY A 138 -0.78 -16.23 -15.78
CA GLY A 138 0.40 -16.80 -15.13
C GLY A 138 1.53 -15.78 -14.85
N ALA A 139 1.26 -14.49 -15.06
CA ALA A 139 2.21 -13.42 -14.76
C ALA A 139 2.40 -13.21 -13.25
N ILE A 140 1.33 -13.44 -12.48
CA ILE A 140 1.34 -13.45 -11.02
C ILE A 140 0.89 -14.83 -10.55
N LYS A 141 1.67 -15.43 -9.65
CA LYS A 141 1.29 -16.69 -8.99
C LYS A 141 0.87 -16.39 -7.55
N ILE A 142 -0.34 -16.82 -7.19
CA ILE A 142 -0.82 -16.80 -5.81
C ILE A 142 -0.71 -18.25 -5.29
N ASP A 143 0.38 -18.54 -4.59
CA ASP A 143 0.70 -19.85 -4.00
C ASP A 143 0.49 -19.88 -2.48
N PHE A 144 -0.39 -19.01 -1.99
CA PHE A 144 -0.74 -18.87 -0.58
C PHE A 144 -2.24 -18.59 -0.42
N ILE A 145 -2.75 -18.81 0.78
CA ILE A 145 -4.12 -18.44 1.14
C ILE A 145 -4.13 -17.00 1.65
N PRO A 146 -4.75 -16.05 0.93
CA PRO A 146 -4.85 -14.67 1.38
C PRO A 146 -5.67 -14.58 2.68
N ALA A 147 -5.16 -13.86 3.68
CA ALA A 147 -5.79 -13.75 5.01
C ALA A 147 -5.74 -12.34 5.58
N LYS A 148 -4.65 -11.60 5.35
CA LYS A 148 -4.41 -10.27 5.91
C LYS A 148 -4.32 -9.22 4.81
N VAL A 149 -4.75 -8.00 5.13
CA VAL A 149 -4.66 -6.84 4.23
C VAL A 149 -4.20 -5.61 4.99
N GLY A 150 -3.38 -4.82 4.34
CA GLY A 150 -3.00 -3.49 4.79
C GLY A 150 -2.85 -2.56 3.60
N ALA A 151 -3.02 -1.28 3.84
CA ALA A 151 -2.90 -0.26 2.81
C ALA A 151 -2.14 0.96 3.32
N ALA A 152 -1.46 1.63 2.42
CA ALA A 152 -0.87 2.94 2.64
C ALA A 152 -1.28 3.84 1.48
N VAL A 153 -1.76 5.04 1.81
CA VAL A 153 -2.32 5.98 0.84
C VAL A 153 -1.78 7.37 1.09
N THR A 154 -1.53 8.13 0.04
CA THR A 154 -1.21 9.56 0.11
C THR A 154 -1.87 10.31 -1.04
N LYS A 155 -2.13 11.60 -0.85
CA LYS A 155 -2.62 12.49 -1.90
C LYS A 155 -1.46 13.30 -2.49
N LYS A 156 -1.48 13.47 -3.80
CA LYS A 156 -0.59 14.35 -4.57
C LYS A 156 -1.41 15.19 -5.55
N GLY A 157 -1.71 16.44 -5.15
CA GLY A 157 -2.67 17.27 -5.89
C GLY A 157 -4.03 16.60 -5.95
N ASP A 158 -4.58 16.46 -7.16
CA ASP A 158 -5.88 15.83 -7.42
C ASP A 158 -5.78 14.30 -7.61
N TYR A 159 -4.65 13.69 -7.24
CA TYR A 159 -4.43 12.26 -7.39
C TYR A 159 -4.27 11.56 -6.05
N THR A 160 -4.75 10.34 -5.99
CA THR A 160 -4.50 9.40 -4.89
C THR A 160 -3.46 8.38 -5.34
N VAL A 161 -2.40 8.25 -4.55
CA VAL A 161 -1.35 7.25 -4.71
C VAL A 161 -1.53 6.21 -3.62
N PHE A 162 -1.66 4.95 -3.96
CA PHE A 162 -1.89 3.91 -2.98
C PHE A 162 -1.02 2.67 -3.20
N VAL A 163 -0.73 1.99 -2.10
CA VAL A 163 -0.10 0.67 -2.06
C VAL A 163 -0.95 -0.21 -1.16
N ILE A 164 -1.45 -1.31 -1.68
CA ILE A 164 -2.20 -2.32 -0.93
C ILE A 164 -1.39 -3.61 -0.92
N VAL A 165 -1.30 -4.23 0.23
CA VAL A 165 -0.61 -5.50 0.44
C VAL A 165 -1.60 -6.51 0.98
N VAL A 166 -1.62 -7.69 0.36
CA VAL A 166 -2.39 -8.85 0.83
C VAL A 166 -1.42 -9.99 1.11
N THR A 167 -1.48 -10.55 2.31
CA THR A 167 -0.59 -11.65 2.73
C THR A 167 -1.37 -12.85 3.25
N ASN A 168 -0.67 -13.98 3.42
CA ASN A 168 -1.13 -15.06 4.30
C ASN A 168 -1.16 -14.62 5.78
N GLU A 169 -1.57 -15.53 6.67
CA GLU A 169 -1.51 -15.33 8.12
C GLU A 169 -0.10 -14.99 8.60
#